data_407cc867227d08af40fc3a4282e07ffc
#
_entry.id   407cc867227d08af40fc3a4282e07ffc
#
_cell.length_a   1.000
_cell.length_b   1.000
_cell.length_c   1.000
_cell.angle_alpha   90.00
_cell.angle_beta   90.00
_cell.angle_gamma   90.00
#
_symmetry.space_group_name_H-M   'P 1'
#
loop_
_entity.id
_entity.type
_entity.pdbx_description
1 polymer ?
#
loop_
_entity_poly.entity_id
_entity_poly.type
_entity_poly.pdbx_seq_one_letter_code
_entity_poly.pdbx_strand_id
1 'polypeptide(L)'
;MIGAIRSQLEMGKPEIVRLGIQEPASAFGPEPEVSGVAVIADRARTLAAWRDALGSFQLQFTYTLIAKNEDAPTEGGVCDLSIGMDDTRGRAFISNHRGKQAETDFTGGEVFNGWRQWTAKTRYPRRDQIRIHAHECGIKIAGELNYERTGRITLADTVRRGRINKGEDHPLHRCLLLHLQKVEGVVDGKPFEIEAPLPTDFATVLKRLRKGA
;
A
#
# COMPACT_ATOMS: atom_id res chain seq x y z
N MET A 1 -9.75 -2.51 14.02
CA MET A 1 -10.50 -3.43 13.14
C MET A 1 -10.88 -4.73 13.85
N ILE A 2 -9.96 -5.58 14.31
CA ILE A 2 -10.28 -6.88 14.98
C ILE A 2 -11.21 -6.71 16.18
N GLY A 3 -10.99 -5.73 17.07
CA GLY A 3 -11.87 -5.45 18.20
C GLY A 3 -13.32 -5.16 17.80
N ALA A 4 -13.53 -4.43 16.71
CA ALA A 4 -14.87 -4.16 16.19
C ALA A 4 -15.57 -5.43 15.69
N ILE A 5 -14.82 -6.35 15.04
CA ILE A 5 -15.38 -7.64 14.58
C ILE A 5 -15.74 -8.51 15.77
N ARG A 6 -14.89 -8.60 16.79
CA ARG A 6 -15.20 -9.35 18.03
C ARG A 6 -16.46 -8.81 18.70
N SER A 7 -16.56 -7.50 18.89
CA SER A 7 -17.75 -6.88 19.46
C SER A 7 -19.02 -7.17 18.67
N GLN A 8 -18.94 -7.19 17.34
CA GLN A 8 -20.08 -7.54 16.49
C GLN A 8 -20.44 -9.03 16.53
N LEU A 9 -19.46 -9.93 16.71
CA LEU A 9 -19.68 -11.34 16.99
C LEU A 9 -20.40 -11.55 18.33
N GLU A 10 -19.93 -10.90 19.39
CA GLU A 10 -20.52 -10.94 20.73
C GLU A 10 -21.98 -10.44 20.72
N MET A 11 -22.27 -9.42 19.88
CA MET A 11 -23.62 -8.91 19.67
C MET A 11 -24.49 -9.79 18.75
N GLY A 12 -23.95 -10.88 18.21
CA GLY A 12 -24.67 -11.79 17.32
C GLY A 12 -25.12 -11.17 16.00
N LYS A 13 -24.39 -10.18 15.47
CA LYS A 13 -24.78 -9.52 14.21
C LYS A 13 -24.82 -10.52 13.06
N PRO A 14 -25.98 -10.66 12.36
CA PRO A 14 -26.20 -11.68 11.36
C PRO A 14 -25.17 -11.70 10.24
N GLU A 15 -24.69 -10.50 9.83
CA GLU A 15 -23.71 -10.34 8.75
C GLU A 15 -22.36 -10.98 9.12
N ILE A 16 -21.94 -10.85 10.38
CA ILE A 16 -20.68 -11.40 10.88
C ILE A 16 -20.81 -12.88 11.21
N VAL A 17 -21.95 -13.29 11.80
CA VAL A 17 -22.24 -14.70 12.11
C VAL A 17 -22.26 -15.55 10.84
N ARG A 18 -22.81 -15.05 9.73
CA ARG A 18 -22.84 -15.75 8.43
C ARG A 18 -21.45 -16.04 7.86
N LEU A 19 -20.43 -15.24 8.22
CA LEU A 19 -19.05 -15.47 7.79
C LEU A 19 -18.40 -16.67 8.47
N GLY A 20 -19.03 -17.26 9.49
CA GLY A 20 -18.51 -18.43 10.23
C GLY A 20 -17.23 -18.14 11.00
N ILE A 21 -16.93 -16.86 11.27
CA ILE A 21 -15.74 -16.44 12.04
C ILE A 21 -15.92 -16.86 13.49
N GLN A 22 -14.95 -17.58 14.05
CA GLN A 22 -14.96 -18.04 15.44
C GLN A 22 -14.04 -17.18 16.32
N GLU A 23 -12.77 -17.07 15.92
CA GLU A 23 -11.74 -16.35 16.65
C GLU A 23 -10.97 -15.41 15.69
N PRO A 24 -11.53 -14.22 15.40
CA PRO A 24 -10.92 -13.33 14.42
C PRO A 24 -9.53 -12.87 14.87
N ALA A 25 -8.54 -13.05 13.99
CA ALA A 25 -7.18 -12.61 14.17
C ALA A 25 -6.67 -11.91 12.91
N SER A 26 -5.87 -10.85 13.06
CA SER A 26 -5.23 -10.21 11.91
C SER A 26 -4.16 -11.14 11.35
N ALA A 27 -4.36 -11.60 10.11
CA ALA A 27 -3.36 -12.34 9.37
C ALA A 27 -2.41 -11.39 8.63
N PHE A 28 -2.96 -10.33 8.03
CA PHE A 28 -2.22 -9.26 7.37
C PHE A 28 -3.06 -7.98 7.29
N GLY A 29 -2.37 -6.84 7.28
CA GLY A 29 -2.96 -5.54 6.99
C GLY A 29 -1.87 -4.52 6.69
N PRO A 30 -2.14 -3.58 5.79
CA PRO A 30 -1.21 -2.50 5.51
C PRO A 30 -1.07 -1.57 6.72
N GLU A 31 -0.06 -0.71 6.68
CA GLU A 31 0.16 0.35 7.65
C GLU A 31 -1.03 1.33 7.68
N PRO A 32 -1.25 2.08 8.78
CA PRO A 32 -2.41 2.97 8.93
C PRO A 32 -2.58 4.01 7.82
N GLU A 33 -1.47 4.46 7.23
CA GLU A 33 -1.47 5.44 6.13
C GLU A 33 -1.73 4.82 4.77
N VAL A 34 -1.62 3.50 4.64
CA VAL A 34 -1.77 2.74 3.39
C VAL A 34 -3.16 2.10 3.35
N SER A 35 -3.87 2.32 2.28
CA SER A 35 -5.17 1.68 2.05
C SER A 35 -5.03 0.31 1.37
N GLY A 36 -6.09 -0.50 1.35
CA GLY A 36 -6.10 -1.73 0.57
C GLY A 36 -6.57 -2.97 1.31
N VAL A 37 -6.14 -4.12 0.81
CA VAL A 37 -6.52 -5.44 1.32
C VAL A 37 -6.06 -5.64 2.76
N ALA A 38 -6.96 -6.04 3.62
CA ALA A 38 -6.66 -6.54 4.95
C ALA A 38 -7.21 -7.98 5.06
N VAL A 39 -6.38 -8.89 5.56
CA VAL A 39 -6.73 -10.31 5.69
C VAL A 39 -6.94 -10.65 7.16
N ILE A 40 -8.09 -11.23 7.45
CA ILE A 40 -8.49 -11.65 8.79
C ILE A 40 -8.69 -13.16 8.76
N ALA A 41 -7.97 -13.88 9.60
CA ALA A 41 -8.19 -15.27 9.82
C ALA A 41 -9.41 -15.48 10.71
N ASP A 42 -10.22 -16.51 10.40
CA ASP A 42 -11.42 -16.85 11.13
C ASP A 42 -11.13 -17.67 12.40
N ARG A 43 -9.95 -18.30 12.47
CA ARG A 43 -9.49 -19.16 13.58
C ARG A 43 -7.97 -19.34 13.58
N ALA A 44 -7.42 -19.91 14.65
CA ALA A 44 -5.98 -20.11 14.82
C ALA A 44 -5.34 -20.95 13.69
N ARG A 45 -6.01 -22.01 13.21
CA ARG A 45 -5.49 -22.86 12.12
C ARG A 45 -5.32 -22.07 10.82
N THR A 46 -6.30 -21.25 10.45
CA THR A 46 -6.22 -20.41 9.24
C THR A 46 -5.10 -19.38 9.36
N LEU A 47 -4.92 -18.81 10.57
CA LEU A 47 -3.81 -17.89 10.83
C LEU A 47 -2.44 -18.58 10.68
N ALA A 48 -2.31 -19.81 11.18
CA ALA A 48 -1.08 -20.60 11.02
C ALA A 48 -0.78 -20.88 9.55
N ALA A 49 -1.76 -21.38 8.79
CA ALA A 49 -1.61 -21.62 7.35
C ALA A 49 -1.21 -20.37 6.55
N TRP A 50 -1.77 -19.19 6.91
CA TRP A 50 -1.37 -17.92 6.32
C TRP A 50 0.09 -17.58 6.63
N ARG A 51 0.52 -17.75 7.88
CA ARG A 51 1.91 -17.47 8.29
C ARG A 51 2.91 -18.40 7.60
N ASP A 52 2.55 -19.66 7.42
CA ASP A 52 3.38 -20.63 6.70
C ASP A 52 3.51 -20.26 5.23
N ALA A 53 2.40 -19.89 4.57
CA ALA A 53 2.40 -19.44 3.19
C ALA A 53 3.22 -18.16 3.00
N LEU A 54 3.11 -17.20 3.93
CA LEU A 54 3.90 -15.97 3.93
C LEU A 54 5.39 -16.28 4.12
N GLY A 55 5.74 -17.11 5.11
CA GLY A 55 7.12 -17.50 5.40
C GLY A 55 7.78 -18.31 4.29
N SER A 56 6.97 -19.04 3.49
CA SER A 56 7.40 -19.83 2.34
C SER A 56 7.35 -19.07 1.01
N PHE A 57 7.12 -17.74 1.03
CA PHE A 57 7.06 -16.87 -0.15
C PHE A 57 6.00 -17.31 -1.19
N GLN A 58 4.92 -17.95 -0.74
CA GLN A 58 3.83 -18.42 -1.60
C GLN A 58 2.79 -17.32 -1.88
N LEU A 59 2.98 -16.13 -1.30
CA LEU A 59 2.09 -14.98 -1.45
C LEU A 59 2.75 -13.90 -2.30
N GLN A 60 1.94 -13.21 -3.10
CA GLN A 60 2.32 -12.01 -3.85
C GLN A 60 1.44 -10.85 -3.42
N PHE A 61 2.07 -9.73 -3.07
CA PHE A 61 1.41 -8.48 -2.72
C PHE A 61 1.68 -7.46 -3.81
N THR A 62 0.62 -6.91 -4.39
CA THR A 62 0.70 -5.91 -5.45
C THR A 62 0.11 -4.60 -4.96
N TYR A 63 0.93 -3.56 -4.98
CA TYR A 63 0.56 -2.20 -4.60
C TYR A 63 0.47 -1.32 -5.84
N THR A 64 -0.47 -0.38 -5.81
CA THR A 64 -0.55 0.76 -6.73
C THR A 64 -0.21 2.03 -5.98
N LEU A 65 0.60 2.88 -6.59
CA LEU A 65 0.97 4.18 -6.02
C LEU A 65 1.07 5.25 -7.10
N ILE A 66 0.98 6.52 -6.67
CA ILE A 66 1.26 7.68 -7.54
C ILE A 66 2.45 8.41 -6.93
N ALA A 67 3.44 8.70 -7.76
CA ALA A 67 4.66 9.39 -7.37
C ALA A 67 4.98 10.52 -8.35
N LYS A 68 5.83 11.49 -7.91
CA LYS A 68 6.38 12.47 -8.83
C LYS A 68 7.18 11.79 -9.92
N ASN A 69 7.08 12.32 -11.15
CA ASN A 69 7.82 11.81 -12.29
C ASN A 69 9.23 12.43 -12.41
N GLU A 70 9.53 13.48 -11.65
CA GLU A 70 10.85 14.09 -11.59
C GLU A 70 11.81 13.14 -10.85
N ASP A 71 13.01 12.95 -11.40
CA ASP A 71 14.10 12.13 -10.85
C ASP A 71 13.77 10.64 -10.67
N ALA A 72 12.59 10.19 -11.04
CA ALA A 72 12.22 8.78 -10.95
C ALA A 72 12.89 7.98 -12.09
N PRO A 73 13.28 6.71 -11.84
CA PRO A 73 13.80 5.84 -12.88
C PRO A 73 12.75 5.64 -14.00
N THR A 74 13.21 5.57 -15.25
CA THR A 74 12.30 5.53 -16.41
C THR A 74 11.51 4.22 -16.51
N GLU A 75 12.11 3.10 -16.10
CA GLU A 75 11.54 1.76 -16.31
C GLU A 75 11.18 1.03 -15.01
N GLY A 76 11.61 1.53 -13.88
CA GLY A 76 11.50 0.83 -12.60
C GLY A 76 12.73 -0.02 -12.30
N GLY A 77 12.56 -1.04 -11.47
CA GLY A 77 13.62 -1.95 -11.07
C GLY A 77 13.39 -2.59 -9.72
N VAL A 78 14.30 -3.48 -9.35
CA VAL A 78 14.23 -4.19 -8.07
C VAL A 78 15.05 -3.44 -7.02
N CYS A 79 14.42 -3.18 -5.87
CA CYS A 79 15.07 -2.72 -4.65
C CYS A 79 15.16 -3.89 -3.67
N ASP A 80 16.37 -4.32 -3.33
CA ASP A 80 16.69 -5.47 -2.46
C ASP A 80 17.37 -5.07 -1.14
N LEU A 81 17.19 -3.83 -0.73
CA LEU A 81 17.81 -3.29 0.48
C LEU A 81 17.20 -3.87 1.76
N SER A 82 18.08 -4.29 2.68
CA SER A 82 17.62 -4.84 3.97
C SER A 82 17.02 -3.78 4.90
N ILE A 83 15.89 -4.10 5.50
CA ILE A 83 15.10 -3.18 6.33
C ILE A 83 15.21 -3.56 7.81
N GLY A 84 15.66 -2.61 8.63
CA GLY A 84 15.62 -2.64 10.08
C GLY A 84 14.46 -1.81 10.64
N MET A 85 14.15 -1.99 11.93
CA MET A 85 13.15 -1.19 12.63
C MET A 85 13.82 -0.42 13.78
N ASP A 86 13.55 0.86 13.85
CA ASP A 86 13.83 1.70 15.01
C ASP A 86 12.57 1.74 15.88
N ASP A 87 12.55 0.91 16.91
CA ASP A 87 11.41 0.79 17.82
C ASP A 87 11.14 2.09 18.60
N THR A 88 12.18 2.90 18.82
CA THR A 88 12.06 4.19 19.53
C THR A 88 11.31 5.22 18.69
N ARG A 89 11.60 5.26 17.38
CA ARG A 89 10.98 6.18 16.43
C ARG A 89 9.77 5.57 15.72
N GLY A 90 9.58 4.26 15.83
CA GLY A 90 8.53 3.52 15.14
C GLY A 90 8.68 3.54 13.61
N ARG A 91 9.90 3.70 13.08
CA ARG A 91 10.22 3.85 11.64
C ARG A 91 11.15 2.75 11.15
N ALA A 92 10.95 2.33 9.91
CA ALA A 92 11.91 1.51 9.21
C ALA A 92 13.15 2.33 8.78
N PHE A 93 14.29 1.65 8.67
CA PHE A 93 15.54 2.22 8.14
C PHE A 93 16.30 1.15 7.33
N ILE A 94 17.13 1.58 6.38
CA ILE A 94 17.96 0.66 5.61
C ILE A 94 19.21 0.29 6.40
N SER A 95 19.49 -1.00 6.51
CA SER A 95 20.69 -1.49 7.18
C SER A 95 21.04 -2.93 6.79
N ASN A 96 22.19 -3.14 6.20
CA ASN A 96 22.68 -4.48 5.89
C ASN A 96 23.11 -5.28 7.13
N HIS A 97 23.41 -4.61 8.25
CA HIS A 97 23.87 -5.28 9.48
C HIS A 97 22.71 -5.64 10.43
N ARG A 98 21.70 -4.79 10.54
CA ARG A 98 20.57 -4.95 11.49
C ARG A 98 19.23 -5.14 10.78
N GLY A 99 19.21 -5.01 9.47
CA GLY A 99 18.05 -5.20 8.65
C GLY A 99 17.81 -6.68 8.33
N LYS A 100 16.58 -6.98 7.98
CA LYS A 100 16.16 -8.25 7.38
C LYS A 100 16.00 -8.05 5.90
N GLN A 101 16.41 -9.02 5.10
CA GLN A 101 16.26 -9.00 3.66
C GLN A 101 14.83 -8.64 3.25
N ALA A 102 14.72 -7.74 2.30
CA ALA A 102 13.47 -7.27 1.74
C ALA A 102 13.67 -7.01 0.25
N GLU A 103 12.67 -7.29 -0.56
CA GLU A 103 12.72 -7.09 -2.01
C GLU A 103 11.42 -6.48 -2.49
N THR A 104 11.52 -5.44 -3.31
CA THR A 104 10.39 -4.80 -3.97
C THR A 104 10.71 -4.58 -5.42
N ASP A 105 9.86 -5.08 -6.31
CA ASP A 105 9.93 -4.85 -7.75
C ASP A 105 9.00 -3.68 -8.11
N PHE A 106 9.58 -2.59 -8.63
CA PHE A 106 8.86 -1.42 -9.09
C PHE A 106 8.73 -1.41 -10.60
N THR A 107 7.52 -1.26 -11.10
CA THR A 107 7.23 -1.11 -12.53
C THR A 107 6.55 0.23 -12.76
N GLY A 108 7.14 1.05 -13.63
CA GLY A 108 6.57 2.32 -14.05
C GLY A 108 5.39 2.13 -14.99
N GLY A 109 4.29 2.81 -14.71
CA GLY A 109 3.08 2.81 -15.50
C GLY A 109 2.83 4.13 -16.23
N GLU A 110 1.58 4.52 -16.30
CA GLU A 110 1.09 5.71 -16.99
C GLU A 110 1.69 7.00 -16.42
N VAL A 111 2.12 7.91 -17.33
CA VAL A 111 2.68 9.22 -16.97
C VAL A 111 1.61 10.29 -17.18
N PHE A 112 1.48 11.16 -16.20
CA PHE A 112 0.59 12.31 -16.20
C PHE A 112 1.40 13.59 -16.08
N ASN A 113 0.74 14.74 -15.99
CA ASN A 113 1.38 16.04 -15.82
C ASN A 113 2.24 16.11 -14.53
N GLY A 114 3.53 15.78 -14.63
CA GLY A 114 4.48 15.78 -13.51
C GLY A 114 4.35 14.60 -12.52
N TRP A 115 3.44 13.67 -12.74
CA TRP A 115 3.17 12.50 -11.90
C TRP A 115 3.20 11.21 -12.71
N ARG A 116 3.43 10.10 -12.04
CA ARG A 116 3.42 8.76 -12.64
C ARG A 116 2.74 7.75 -11.72
N GLN A 117 1.95 6.88 -12.30
CA GLN A 117 1.45 5.69 -11.62
C GLN A 117 2.53 4.63 -11.62
N TRP A 118 2.68 3.94 -10.49
CA TRP A 118 3.61 2.84 -10.32
C TRP A 118 2.90 1.62 -9.77
N THR A 119 3.44 0.44 -10.10
CA THR A 119 3.12 -0.82 -9.45
C THR A 119 4.33 -1.25 -8.65
N ALA A 120 4.12 -1.69 -7.40
CA ALA A 120 5.15 -2.28 -6.58
C ALA A 120 4.73 -3.69 -6.15
N LYS A 121 5.62 -4.67 -6.29
CA LYS A 121 5.35 -6.07 -5.95
C LYS A 121 6.36 -6.57 -4.92
N THR A 122 5.88 -7.36 -3.95
CA THR A 122 6.73 -8.05 -2.99
C THR A 122 6.09 -9.35 -2.54
N ARG A 123 6.89 -10.33 -2.16
CA ARG A 123 6.40 -11.62 -1.64
C ARG A 123 6.28 -11.66 -0.12
N TYR A 124 7.03 -10.81 0.56
CA TYR A 124 7.05 -10.74 2.01
C TYR A 124 7.11 -9.29 2.46
N PRO A 125 5.96 -8.60 2.57
CA PRO A 125 5.95 -7.19 2.96
C PRO A 125 6.39 -7.01 4.41
N ARG A 126 7.41 -6.17 4.60
CA ARG A 126 7.83 -5.67 5.91
C ARG A 126 7.19 -4.31 6.15
N ARG A 127 7.15 -3.91 7.40
CA ARG A 127 6.62 -2.61 7.79
C ARG A 127 7.35 -1.49 7.03
N ASP A 128 6.57 -0.57 6.45
CA ASP A 128 7.00 0.58 5.65
C ASP A 128 7.86 0.23 4.41
N GLN A 129 7.94 -1.06 4.02
CA GLN A 129 8.84 -1.52 2.96
C GLN A 129 8.67 -0.76 1.65
N ILE A 130 7.44 -0.66 1.13
CA ILE A 130 7.19 0.00 -0.15
C ILE A 130 7.58 1.47 -0.09
N ARG A 131 7.35 2.13 1.03
CA ARG A 131 7.63 3.55 1.26
C ARG A 131 9.13 3.83 1.28
N ILE A 132 9.91 3.07 2.07
CA ILE A 132 11.35 3.28 2.19
C ILE A 132 12.09 2.83 0.93
N HIS A 133 11.71 1.70 0.30
CA HIS A 133 12.29 1.25 -0.96
C HIS A 133 11.98 2.23 -2.11
N ALA A 134 10.76 2.80 -2.18
CA ALA A 134 10.43 3.84 -3.14
C ALA A 134 11.34 5.07 -2.97
N HIS A 135 11.55 5.52 -1.71
CA HIS A 135 12.46 6.63 -1.40
C HIS A 135 13.88 6.35 -1.88
N GLU A 136 14.45 5.18 -1.55
CA GLU A 136 15.80 4.78 -1.96
C GLU A 136 15.97 4.69 -3.49
N CYS A 137 14.88 4.34 -4.20
CA CYS A 137 14.86 4.30 -5.65
C CYS A 137 14.49 5.65 -6.31
N GLY A 138 14.37 6.75 -5.56
CA GLY A 138 13.99 8.06 -6.09
C GLY A 138 12.51 8.18 -6.49
N ILE A 139 11.66 7.23 -6.10
CA ILE A 139 10.22 7.22 -6.36
C ILE A 139 9.50 8.00 -5.24
N LYS A 140 9.21 9.26 -5.47
CA LYS A 140 8.65 10.22 -4.51
C LYS A 140 7.13 10.09 -4.41
N ILE A 141 6.63 9.21 -3.52
CA ILE A 141 5.18 8.93 -3.39
C ILE A 141 4.40 10.16 -2.95
N ALA A 142 3.30 10.49 -3.62
CA ALA A 142 2.44 11.62 -3.29
C ALA A 142 1.86 11.51 -1.88
N GLY A 143 2.11 12.52 -1.05
CA GLY A 143 1.66 12.57 0.34
C GLY A 143 2.57 11.84 1.33
N GLU A 144 3.77 11.38 0.93
CA GLU A 144 4.75 10.79 1.84
C GLU A 144 5.35 11.85 2.76
N LEU A 145 5.34 11.60 4.08
CA LEU A 145 5.81 12.55 5.09
C LEU A 145 6.94 12.00 5.97
N ASN A 146 7.14 10.68 5.99
CA ASN A 146 8.09 10.02 6.89
C ASN A 146 9.47 9.83 6.27
N TYR A 147 9.54 9.35 5.03
CA TYR A 147 10.78 9.02 4.33
C TYR A 147 11.20 10.13 3.37
N GLU A 148 10.22 10.79 2.78
CA GLU A 148 10.40 11.98 1.97
C GLU A 148 9.23 12.94 2.19
N ARG A 149 9.49 14.25 2.15
CA ARG A 149 8.42 15.26 2.24
C ARG A 149 7.87 15.57 0.86
N THR A 150 7.21 14.57 0.26
CA THR A 150 6.51 14.75 -1.01
C THR A 150 5.15 15.40 -0.77
N GLY A 151 4.89 16.52 -1.43
CA GLY A 151 3.61 17.21 -1.37
C GLY A 151 2.45 16.33 -1.84
N ARG A 152 1.24 16.78 -1.50
CA ARG A 152 0.00 16.17 -2.02
C ARG A 152 -0.27 16.71 -3.42
N ILE A 153 -0.95 15.91 -4.24
CA ILE A 153 -1.46 16.36 -5.53
C ILE A 153 -2.58 17.36 -5.29
N THR A 154 -2.48 18.52 -5.92
CA THR A 154 -3.44 19.60 -5.79
C THR A 154 -4.30 19.73 -7.04
N LEU A 155 -5.29 20.62 -7.00
CA LEU A 155 -6.10 20.92 -8.17
C LEU A 155 -5.23 21.48 -9.31
N ALA A 156 -4.20 22.27 -9.01
CA ALA A 156 -3.27 22.82 -9.99
C ALA A 156 -2.56 21.74 -10.82
N ASP A 157 -2.18 20.64 -10.18
CA ASP A 157 -1.50 19.52 -10.85
C ASP A 157 -2.38 18.83 -11.91
N THR A 158 -3.70 19.03 -11.84
CA THR A 158 -4.67 18.35 -12.72
C THR A 158 -5.25 19.23 -13.83
N VAL A 159 -4.79 20.47 -13.93
CA VAL A 159 -5.31 21.43 -14.92
C VAL A 159 -4.28 21.73 -15.99
N ARG A 160 -4.62 21.43 -17.24
CA ARG A 160 -3.80 21.73 -18.41
C ARG A 160 -3.83 23.23 -18.69
N ARG A 161 -2.73 23.96 -18.42
CA ARG A 161 -2.56 25.42 -18.77
C ARG A 161 -3.66 26.38 -18.28
N GLY A 162 -4.48 25.97 -17.31
CA GLY A 162 -5.49 26.84 -16.72
C GLY A 162 -4.93 27.68 -15.58
N ARG A 163 -5.34 28.96 -15.49
CA ARG A 163 -5.14 29.73 -14.25
C ARG A 163 -6.14 29.22 -13.22
N ILE A 164 -5.62 28.70 -12.12
CA ILE A 164 -6.43 28.52 -10.91
C ILE A 164 -6.42 29.86 -10.19
N ASN A 165 -7.59 30.33 -9.76
CA ASN A 165 -7.68 31.56 -8.99
C ASN A 165 -6.95 31.40 -7.66
N LYS A 166 -6.37 32.48 -7.17
CA LYS A 166 -5.66 32.47 -5.89
C LYS A 166 -6.61 32.04 -4.78
N GLY A 167 -6.28 30.92 -4.11
CA GLY A 167 -7.08 30.32 -3.03
C GLY A 167 -7.97 29.13 -3.45
N GLU A 168 -8.07 28.81 -4.74
CA GLU A 168 -8.80 27.62 -5.21
C GLU A 168 -7.93 26.36 -5.27
N ASP A 169 -6.61 26.51 -5.23
CA ASP A 169 -5.71 25.36 -5.22
C ASP A 169 -5.72 24.67 -3.85
N HIS A 170 -6.17 23.43 -3.83
CA HIS A 170 -6.28 22.61 -2.64
C HIS A 170 -5.87 21.15 -2.91
N PRO A 171 -5.39 20.43 -1.90
CA PRO A 171 -5.06 19.02 -2.03
C PRO A 171 -6.29 18.18 -2.41
N LEU A 172 -6.12 17.26 -3.36
CA LEU A 172 -7.17 16.37 -3.85
C LEU A 172 -7.27 15.07 -3.05
N HIS A 173 -6.33 14.79 -2.17
CA HIS A 173 -6.32 13.62 -1.30
C HIS A 173 -5.80 13.97 0.09
N ARG A 174 -6.23 13.20 1.09
CA ARG A 174 -5.84 13.39 2.49
C ARG A 174 -4.70 12.48 2.91
N CYS A 175 -4.66 11.27 2.37
CA CYS A 175 -3.75 10.20 2.75
C CYS A 175 -2.65 10.01 1.71
N LEU A 176 -1.65 9.22 2.07
CA LEU A 176 -0.63 8.71 1.16
C LEU A 176 -1.27 8.01 -0.04
N LEU A 177 -0.83 8.31 -1.27
CA LEU A 177 -1.31 7.63 -2.47
C LEU A 177 -0.53 6.34 -2.70
N LEU A 178 -0.70 5.42 -1.77
CA LEU A 178 -0.21 4.04 -1.78
C LEU A 178 -1.35 3.12 -1.35
N HIS A 179 -1.62 2.09 -2.16
CA HIS A 179 -2.76 1.19 -1.98
C HIS A 179 -2.35 -0.26 -2.22
N LEU A 180 -2.55 -1.14 -1.25
CA LEU A 180 -2.42 -2.59 -1.46
C LEU A 180 -3.62 -3.07 -2.26
N GLN A 181 -3.45 -3.13 -3.57
CA GLN A 181 -4.52 -3.44 -4.49
C GLN A 181 -4.89 -4.92 -4.48
N LYS A 182 -3.88 -5.81 -4.44
CA LYS A 182 -4.10 -7.24 -4.64
C LYS A 182 -3.18 -8.08 -3.76
N VAL A 183 -3.74 -9.16 -3.25
CA VAL A 183 -2.99 -10.25 -2.62
C VAL A 183 -3.41 -11.56 -3.27
N GLU A 184 -2.46 -12.32 -3.77
CA GLU A 184 -2.70 -13.60 -4.42
C GLU A 184 -1.67 -14.65 -3.99
N GLY A 185 -1.98 -15.93 -4.18
CA GLY A 185 -1.06 -17.02 -3.88
C GLY A 185 -1.74 -18.32 -3.50
N VAL A 186 -1.05 -19.13 -2.69
CA VAL A 186 -1.54 -20.44 -2.23
C VAL A 186 -1.47 -20.49 -0.70
N VAL A 187 -2.60 -20.81 -0.06
CA VAL A 187 -2.69 -21.03 1.39
C VAL A 187 -3.34 -22.39 1.64
N ASP A 188 -2.70 -23.23 2.45
CA ASP A 188 -3.16 -24.62 2.74
C ASP A 188 -3.47 -25.41 1.45
N GLY A 189 -2.58 -25.28 0.44
CA GLY A 189 -2.70 -25.93 -0.87
C GLY A 189 -3.81 -25.38 -1.78
N LYS A 190 -4.50 -24.32 -1.38
CA LYS A 190 -5.59 -23.70 -2.16
C LYS A 190 -5.17 -22.37 -2.74
N PRO A 191 -5.30 -22.17 -4.05
CA PRO A 191 -5.08 -20.86 -4.65
C PRO A 191 -6.15 -19.86 -4.22
N PHE A 192 -5.75 -18.62 -4.04
CA PHE A 192 -6.68 -17.50 -3.80
C PHE A 192 -6.18 -16.22 -4.44
N GLU A 193 -7.11 -15.32 -4.66
CA GLU A 193 -6.86 -13.96 -5.12
C GLU A 193 -7.87 -13.03 -4.45
N ILE A 194 -7.38 -11.94 -3.88
CA ILE A 194 -8.22 -10.93 -3.24
C ILE A 194 -7.79 -9.56 -3.77
N GLU A 195 -8.76 -8.78 -4.25
CA GLU A 195 -8.53 -7.41 -4.70
C GLU A 195 -9.34 -6.42 -3.87
N ALA A 196 -8.76 -5.26 -3.62
CA ALA A 196 -9.44 -4.10 -3.05
C ALA A 196 -9.57 -3.00 -4.11
N PRO A 197 -10.77 -2.44 -4.32
CA PRO A 197 -10.93 -1.31 -5.21
C PRO A 197 -10.17 -0.08 -4.67
N LEU A 198 -9.68 0.78 -5.57
CA LEU A 198 -9.07 2.04 -5.18
C LEU A 198 -10.04 2.89 -4.33
N PRO A 199 -9.58 3.52 -3.26
CA PRO A 199 -10.37 4.49 -2.51
C PRO A 199 -10.88 5.62 -3.41
N THR A 200 -12.03 6.19 -3.05
CA THR A 200 -12.70 7.22 -3.87
C THR A 200 -11.81 8.44 -4.17
N ASP A 201 -11.03 8.89 -3.19
CA ASP A 201 -10.10 10.01 -3.36
C ASP A 201 -8.95 9.64 -4.29
N PHE A 202 -8.35 8.45 -4.14
CA PHE A 202 -7.31 7.93 -5.03
C PHE A 202 -7.82 7.81 -6.49
N ALA A 203 -8.97 7.18 -6.68
CA ALA A 203 -9.60 7.03 -7.99
C ALA A 203 -9.94 8.39 -8.63
N THR A 204 -10.38 9.35 -7.81
CA THR A 204 -10.68 10.72 -8.27
C THR A 204 -9.40 11.45 -8.73
N VAL A 205 -8.31 11.32 -7.99
CA VAL A 205 -7.01 11.88 -8.37
C VAL A 205 -6.56 11.31 -9.72
N LEU A 206 -6.55 9.99 -9.87
CA LEU A 206 -6.17 9.33 -11.14
C LEU A 206 -7.03 9.82 -12.31
N LYS A 207 -8.35 9.86 -12.12
CA LYS A 207 -9.28 10.34 -13.15
C LYS A 207 -9.00 11.79 -13.58
N ARG A 208 -8.65 12.66 -12.63
CA ARG A 208 -8.33 14.07 -12.90
C ARG A 208 -6.98 14.20 -13.61
N LEU A 209 -5.95 13.49 -13.15
CA LEU A 209 -4.63 13.48 -13.79
C LEU A 209 -4.74 13.03 -15.27
N ARG A 210 -5.52 11.97 -15.55
CA ARG A 210 -5.77 11.51 -16.92
C ARG A 210 -6.46 12.53 -17.81
N LYS A 211 -7.34 13.36 -17.25
CA LYS A 211 -8.02 14.42 -18.00
C LYS A 211 -7.13 15.64 -18.24
N GLY A 212 -6.18 15.89 -17.35
CA GLY A 212 -5.24 17.00 -17.43
C GLY A 212 -3.96 16.71 -18.22
N ALA A 213 -3.73 15.44 -18.59
CA ALA A 213 -2.55 14.97 -19.33
C ALA A 213 -2.62 15.29 -20.84
#